data_bbe67ee028dddea8118160874c6e6725
#
_entry.id   bbe67ee028dddea8118160874c6e6725
#
_cell.length_a   1.000
_cell.length_b   1.000
_cell.length_c   1.000
_cell.angle_alpha   90.00
_cell.angle_beta   90.00
_cell.angle_gamma   90.00
#
_symmetry.space_group_name_H-M   'P 1'
#
loop_
_entity.id
_entity.type
_entity.pdbx_description
1 polymer ?
#
loop_
_entity_poly.entity_id
_entity_poly.type
_entity_poly.pdbx_seq_one_letter_code
_entity_poly.pdbx_strand_id
1 'polypeptide(L)'
;MFASLAVGLYLLGLVLRNQQLVTVAVVLLSFLTYAAFRTTHADVASAGRRLEDNESDEGIQLGGISALRKVSSSRVFEDGEIDVVLRIQNRTPMPKIIEIRDRVPEVMRIKKGANYVLMELGGRRETEISYTIEAPLRGFYTIGPVCVRIQDTFGLFHNEREIQLY
;
A
#
# COMPACT_ATOMS: atom_id res chain seq x y z
N MET A 1 6.69 3.09 19.21
CA MET A 1 5.96 3.83 20.25
C MET A 1 5.18 2.92 21.20
N PHE A 2 4.27 2.05 20.73
CA PHE A 2 3.48 1.16 21.62
C PHE A 2 4.32 0.12 22.40
N ALA A 3 5.36 -0.44 21.80
CA ALA A 3 6.24 -1.40 22.48
C ALA A 3 6.97 -0.77 23.66
N SER A 4 7.46 0.46 23.53
CA SER A 4 8.12 1.20 24.61
C SER A 4 7.16 1.50 25.76
N LEU A 5 5.90 1.79 25.47
CA LEU A 5 4.86 2.02 26.46
C LEU A 5 4.51 0.74 27.22
N ALA A 6 4.42 -0.40 26.53
CA ALA A 6 4.17 -1.70 27.17
C ALA A 6 5.32 -2.13 28.10
N VAL A 7 6.58 -1.92 27.67
CA VAL A 7 7.75 -2.17 28.50
C VAL A 7 7.79 -1.24 29.73
N GLY A 8 7.46 0.04 29.54
CA GLY A 8 7.37 1.01 30.63
C GLY A 8 6.32 0.62 31.69
N LEU A 9 5.13 0.19 31.24
CA LEU A 9 4.06 -0.31 32.12
C LEU A 9 4.47 -1.58 32.89
N TYR A 10 5.19 -2.49 32.22
CA TYR A 10 5.71 -3.70 32.85
C TYR A 10 6.70 -3.35 33.97
N LEU A 11 7.69 -2.49 33.69
CA LEU A 11 8.67 -2.06 34.71
C LEU A 11 8.02 -1.30 35.86
N LEU A 12 7.07 -0.42 35.58
CA LEU A 12 6.30 0.30 36.57
C LEU A 12 5.49 -0.65 37.46
N GLY A 13 4.87 -1.68 36.89
CA GLY A 13 4.12 -2.71 37.62
C GLY A 13 5.01 -3.52 38.56
N LEU A 14 6.24 -3.84 38.14
CA LEU A 14 7.23 -4.51 38.97
C LEU A 14 7.67 -3.65 40.16
N VAL A 15 7.96 -2.37 39.91
CA VAL A 15 8.37 -1.41 40.96
C VAL A 15 7.27 -1.19 41.98
N LEU A 16 6.03 -1.04 41.52
CA LEU A 16 4.87 -0.81 42.38
C LEU A 16 4.29 -2.09 42.99
N ARG A 17 4.85 -3.27 42.67
CA ARG A 17 4.33 -4.59 43.05
C ARG A 17 2.83 -4.77 42.75
N ASN A 18 2.38 -4.13 41.67
CA ASN A 18 0.98 -4.18 41.27
C ASN A 18 0.77 -5.27 40.21
N GLN A 19 0.20 -6.40 40.63
CA GLN A 19 -0.04 -7.55 39.75
C GLN A 19 -0.95 -7.20 38.54
N GLN A 20 -1.90 -6.29 38.70
CA GLN A 20 -2.81 -5.90 37.64
C GLN A 20 -2.07 -5.17 36.51
N LEU A 21 -1.14 -4.26 36.84
CA LEU A 21 -0.34 -3.54 35.82
C LEU A 21 0.60 -4.51 35.09
N VAL A 22 1.18 -5.49 35.78
CA VAL A 22 2.02 -6.51 35.15
C VAL A 22 1.20 -7.36 34.17
N THR A 23 0.00 -7.78 34.56
CA THR A 23 -0.90 -8.57 33.69
C THR A 23 -1.30 -7.80 32.43
N VAL A 24 -1.70 -6.55 32.58
CA VAL A 24 -2.04 -5.70 31.42
C VAL A 24 -0.85 -5.54 30.48
N ALA A 25 0.35 -5.30 31.02
CA ALA A 25 1.57 -5.16 30.21
C ALA A 25 1.92 -6.45 29.45
N VAL A 26 1.78 -7.62 30.08
CA VAL A 26 2.01 -8.92 29.42
C VAL A 26 1.00 -9.17 28.29
N VAL A 27 -0.27 -8.85 28.51
CA VAL A 27 -1.30 -8.97 27.46
C VAL A 27 -0.99 -8.06 26.28
N LEU A 28 -0.61 -6.80 26.53
CA LEU A 28 -0.22 -5.85 25.49
C LEU A 28 1.01 -6.32 24.70
N LEU A 29 2.04 -6.80 25.38
CA LEU A 29 3.24 -7.35 24.74
C LEU A 29 2.91 -8.58 23.89
N SER A 30 2.08 -9.48 24.38
CA SER A 30 1.65 -10.67 23.63
C SER A 30 0.87 -10.28 22.37
N PHE A 31 -0.02 -9.30 22.48
CA PHE A 31 -0.77 -8.79 21.36
C PHE A 31 0.15 -8.15 20.30
N LEU A 32 1.09 -7.30 20.72
CA LEU A 32 2.07 -6.66 19.83
C LEU A 32 2.96 -7.68 19.13
N THR A 33 3.42 -8.71 19.88
CA THR A 33 4.23 -9.79 19.29
C THR A 33 3.45 -10.59 18.27
N TYR A 34 2.19 -10.91 18.56
CA TYR A 34 1.30 -11.60 17.62
C TYR A 34 1.03 -10.77 16.36
N ALA A 35 0.79 -9.46 16.52
CA ALA A 35 0.57 -8.56 15.38
C ALA A 35 1.82 -8.47 14.48
N ALA A 36 3.01 -8.32 15.10
CA ALA A 36 4.28 -8.30 14.37
C ALA A 36 4.55 -9.64 13.66
N PHE A 37 4.27 -10.77 14.31
CA PHE A 37 4.43 -12.10 13.71
C PHE A 37 3.53 -12.29 12.49
N ARG A 38 2.27 -11.85 12.55
CA ARG A 38 1.35 -11.94 11.41
C ARG A 38 1.83 -11.13 10.21
N THR A 39 2.35 -9.92 10.42
CA THR A 39 2.85 -9.08 9.32
C THR A 39 4.09 -9.70 8.67
N THR A 40 5.04 -10.18 9.46
CA THR A 40 6.28 -10.79 8.97
C THR A 40 6.00 -12.07 8.17
N HIS A 41 5.09 -12.93 8.63
CA HIS A 41 4.74 -14.15 7.88
C HIS A 41 3.92 -13.88 6.62
N ALA A 42 3.11 -12.84 6.59
CA ALA A 42 2.42 -12.43 5.36
C ALA A 42 3.42 -11.97 4.28
N ASP A 43 4.47 -11.26 4.68
CA ASP A 43 5.52 -10.79 3.77
C ASP A 43 6.41 -11.94 3.27
N VAL A 44 6.77 -12.89 4.13
CA VAL A 44 7.56 -14.09 3.76
C VAL A 44 6.76 -15.03 2.83
N ALA A 45 5.48 -15.23 3.10
CA ALA A 45 4.62 -16.06 2.24
C ALA A 45 4.41 -15.42 0.84
N SER A 46 4.43 -14.10 0.75
CA SER A 46 4.36 -13.39 -0.53
C SER A 46 5.71 -13.41 -1.28
N ALA A 47 6.83 -13.40 -0.57
CA ALA A 47 8.17 -13.50 -1.16
C ALA A 47 8.48 -14.91 -1.71
N GLY A 48 8.05 -15.97 -1.01
CA GLY A 48 8.25 -17.37 -1.44
C GLY A 48 7.49 -17.73 -2.72
N ARG A 49 6.33 -17.09 -2.96
CA ARG A 49 5.53 -17.30 -4.18
C ARG A 49 6.08 -16.57 -5.42
N ARG A 50 7.03 -15.66 -5.21
CA ARG A 50 7.65 -14.84 -6.27
C ARG A 50 8.57 -15.64 -7.20
N LEU A 51 8.94 -16.86 -6.83
CA LEU A 51 9.89 -17.70 -7.61
C LEU A 51 9.18 -18.69 -8.53
N GLU A 52 7.85 -18.86 -8.44
CA GLU A 52 7.12 -19.85 -9.23
C GLU A 52 6.21 -19.29 -10.33
N ASP A 53 5.84 -18.00 -10.27
CA ASP A 53 5.01 -17.40 -11.31
C ASP A 53 5.87 -16.60 -12.30
N ASN A 54 6.51 -17.33 -13.20
CA ASN A 54 7.13 -16.78 -14.39
C ASN A 54 6.05 -16.54 -15.46
N GLU A 55 6.16 -15.35 -16.06
CA GLU A 55 5.60 -14.97 -17.37
C GLU A 55 4.10 -14.74 -17.50
N SER A 56 3.80 -13.50 -17.83
CA SER A 56 2.66 -12.97 -18.56
C SER A 56 1.55 -12.26 -17.78
N ASP A 57 1.93 -11.33 -16.90
CA ASP A 57 1.15 -10.10 -16.72
C ASP A 57 2.02 -9.09 -15.95
N GLU A 58 2.47 -8.00 -16.59
CA GLU A 58 3.41 -7.02 -16.01
C GLU A 58 2.79 -6.17 -14.87
N GLY A 59 2.07 -6.80 -13.98
CA GLY A 59 1.58 -6.23 -12.72
C GLY A 59 2.52 -6.56 -11.58
N ILE A 60 3.24 -5.59 -11.04
CA ILE A 60 4.13 -5.82 -9.90
C ILE A 60 3.31 -6.08 -8.65
N GLN A 61 3.65 -7.17 -7.93
CA GLN A 61 2.95 -7.60 -6.73
C GLN A 61 3.64 -7.10 -5.46
N LEU A 62 2.92 -6.44 -4.59
CA LEU A 62 3.35 -6.06 -3.26
C LEU A 62 2.37 -6.56 -2.20
N GLY A 63 2.81 -7.39 -1.26
CA GLY A 63 1.96 -7.86 -0.16
C GLY A 63 0.64 -8.48 -0.63
N GLY A 64 0.60 -9.09 -1.83
CA GLY A 64 -0.59 -9.63 -2.45
C GLY A 64 -1.52 -8.59 -3.10
N ILE A 65 -1.07 -7.34 -3.24
CA ILE A 65 -1.71 -6.32 -4.08
C ILE A 65 -0.98 -6.27 -5.41
N SER A 66 -1.72 -6.33 -6.51
CA SER A 66 -1.20 -6.08 -7.86
C SER A 66 -1.80 -4.80 -8.41
N ALA A 67 -1.00 -4.05 -9.15
CA ALA A 67 -1.42 -2.82 -9.83
C ALA A 67 -1.03 -2.89 -11.30
N LEU A 68 -1.94 -2.47 -12.17
CA LEU A 68 -1.74 -2.35 -13.61
C LEU A 68 -2.22 -0.97 -14.05
N ARG A 69 -1.40 -0.27 -14.85
CA ARG A 69 -1.76 1.01 -15.44
C ARG A 69 -2.08 0.85 -16.92
N LYS A 70 -3.14 1.49 -17.36
CA LYS A 70 -3.46 1.67 -18.78
C LYS A 70 -3.58 3.16 -19.07
N VAL A 71 -3.00 3.59 -20.16
CA VAL A 71 -3.12 4.96 -20.68
C VAL A 71 -3.86 4.93 -22.02
N SER A 72 -4.71 5.92 -22.27
CA SER A 72 -5.50 5.98 -23.52
C SER A 72 -4.63 6.18 -24.75
N SER A 73 -3.53 6.94 -24.61
CA SER A 73 -2.58 7.19 -25.69
C SER A 73 -1.20 7.50 -25.14
N SER A 74 -0.17 6.99 -25.81
CA SER A 74 1.23 7.35 -25.53
C SER A 74 1.69 8.61 -26.27
N ARG A 75 0.86 9.16 -27.17
CA ARG A 75 1.15 10.36 -27.95
C ARG A 75 -0.09 11.23 -28.03
N VAL A 76 0.04 12.48 -27.61
CA VAL A 76 -1.02 13.50 -27.68
C VAL A 76 -0.43 14.81 -28.19
N PHE A 77 -1.28 15.65 -28.73
CA PHE A 77 -0.91 17.02 -29.08
C PHE A 77 -0.76 17.86 -27.81
N GLU A 78 -0.15 19.04 -27.95
CA GLU A 78 -0.12 20.06 -26.92
C GLU A 78 -1.55 20.38 -26.47
N ASP A 79 -1.76 20.55 -25.16
CA ASP A 79 -3.07 20.68 -24.51
C ASP A 79 -4.00 19.45 -24.69
N GLY A 80 -3.48 18.34 -25.19
CA GLY A 80 -4.23 17.10 -25.31
C GLY A 80 -4.45 16.40 -23.97
N GLU A 81 -5.58 15.71 -23.87
CA GLU A 81 -5.98 14.94 -22.70
C GLU A 81 -5.57 13.47 -22.84
N ILE A 82 -5.10 12.89 -21.73
CA ILE A 82 -4.74 11.47 -21.59
C ILE A 82 -5.55 10.91 -20.44
N ASP A 83 -6.34 9.88 -20.72
CA ASP A 83 -7.02 9.13 -19.68
C ASP A 83 -6.11 8.04 -19.15
N VAL A 84 -5.99 7.99 -17.85
CA VAL A 84 -5.22 6.99 -17.10
C VAL A 84 -6.17 6.17 -16.26
N VAL A 85 -6.09 4.86 -16.39
CA VAL A 85 -6.83 3.89 -15.58
C VAL A 85 -5.84 3.03 -14.83
N LEU A 86 -5.91 3.06 -13.52
CA LEU A 86 -5.13 2.23 -12.62
C LEU A 86 -6.03 1.14 -12.05
N ARG A 87 -5.79 -0.10 -12.43
CA ARG A 87 -6.49 -1.28 -11.94
C ARG A 87 -5.71 -1.89 -10.79
N ILE A 88 -6.38 -2.14 -9.68
CA ILE A 88 -5.78 -2.61 -8.43
C ILE A 88 -6.52 -3.85 -7.99
N GLN A 89 -5.80 -4.91 -7.70
CA GLN A 89 -6.36 -6.18 -7.26
C GLN A 89 -5.74 -6.63 -5.95
N ASN A 90 -6.58 -6.97 -4.99
CA ASN A 90 -6.16 -7.68 -3.78
C ASN A 90 -6.26 -9.19 -4.02
N ARG A 91 -5.12 -9.86 -4.18
CA ARG A 91 -5.05 -11.32 -4.37
C ARG A 91 -5.11 -12.10 -3.07
N THR A 92 -5.04 -11.43 -1.91
CA THR A 92 -5.16 -12.10 -0.61
C THR A 92 -6.61 -12.36 -0.23
N PRO A 93 -6.90 -13.34 0.63
CA PRO A 93 -8.27 -13.59 1.09
C PRO A 93 -8.77 -12.54 2.11
N MET A 94 -7.87 -11.72 2.68
CA MET A 94 -8.20 -10.75 3.72
C MET A 94 -8.32 -9.34 3.16
N PRO A 95 -9.24 -8.50 3.70
CA PRO A 95 -9.30 -7.09 3.35
C PRO A 95 -8.02 -6.38 3.77
N LYS A 96 -7.64 -5.35 3.03
CA LYS A 96 -6.48 -4.50 3.30
C LYS A 96 -6.85 -3.04 3.12
N ILE A 97 -6.35 -2.20 4.02
CA ILE A 97 -6.39 -0.75 3.84
C ILE A 97 -5.19 -0.39 2.96
N ILE A 98 -5.48 0.19 1.81
CA ILE A 98 -4.48 0.57 0.82
C ILE A 98 -4.55 2.07 0.55
N GLU A 99 -3.40 2.69 0.52
CA GLU A 99 -3.20 4.05 0.04
C GLU A 99 -2.39 3.97 -1.25
N ILE A 100 -2.93 4.51 -2.33
CA ILE A 100 -2.30 4.48 -3.64
C ILE A 100 -2.22 5.90 -4.16
N ARG A 101 -1.02 6.26 -4.64
CA ARG A 101 -0.76 7.53 -5.30
C ARG A 101 0.03 7.29 -6.58
N ASP A 102 -0.53 7.66 -7.70
CA ASP A 102 0.20 7.69 -8.97
C ASP A 102 0.90 9.04 -9.13
N ARG A 103 2.21 9.03 -9.30
CA ARG A 103 2.97 10.28 -9.48
C ARG A 103 2.78 10.77 -10.92
N VAL A 104 2.25 11.96 -11.04
CA VAL A 104 2.10 12.69 -12.30
C VAL A 104 3.17 13.79 -12.32
N PRO A 105 3.87 14.00 -13.45
CA PRO A 105 4.82 15.10 -13.59
C PRO A 105 4.18 16.44 -13.25
N GLU A 106 4.90 17.31 -12.54
CA GLU A 106 4.38 18.62 -12.05
C GLU A 106 3.90 19.54 -13.18
N VAL A 107 4.46 19.38 -14.37
CA VAL A 107 4.05 20.15 -15.55
C VAL A 107 2.68 19.73 -16.07
N MET A 108 2.24 18.51 -15.83
CA MET A 108 0.93 18.01 -16.21
C MET A 108 -0.14 18.40 -15.20
N ARG A 109 -1.36 18.62 -15.68
CA ARG A 109 -2.50 19.00 -14.85
C ARG A 109 -3.53 17.89 -14.80
N ILE A 110 -4.04 17.58 -13.62
CA ILE A 110 -5.17 16.66 -13.46
C ILE A 110 -6.45 17.47 -13.76
N LYS A 111 -7.15 17.11 -14.82
CA LYS A 111 -8.40 17.75 -15.26
C LYS A 111 -9.62 17.11 -14.60
N LYS A 112 -9.62 15.79 -14.50
CA LYS A 112 -10.75 15.01 -13.95
C LYS A 112 -10.21 13.88 -13.09
N GLY A 113 -11.01 13.46 -12.10
CA GLY A 113 -10.67 12.35 -11.21
C GLY A 113 -9.58 12.71 -10.19
N ALA A 114 -8.95 11.68 -9.65
CA ALA A 114 -7.86 11.82 -8.69
C ALA A 114 -6.81 10.72 -8.93
N ASN A 115 -5.54 11.11 -8.83
CA ASN A 115 -4.39 10.19 -8.91
C ASN A 115 -4.05 9.56 -7.55
N TYR A 116 -4.93 9.71 -6.58
CA TYR A 116 -4.77 9.26 -5.20
C TYR A 116 -6.05 8.63 -4.68
N VAL A 117 -5.91 7.53 -3.95
CA VAL A 117 -7.01 6.90 -3.22
C VAL A 117 -6.52 6.29 -1.92
N LEU A 118 -7.32 6.42 -0.88
CA LEU A 118 -7.21 5.68 0.37
C LEU A 118 -8.52 4.90 0.55
N MET A 119 -8.44 3.58 0.60
CA MET A 119 -9.63 2.74 0.70
C MET A 119 -9.34 1.39 1.36
N GLU A 120 -10.37 0.76 1.85
CA GLU A 120 -10.34 -0.66 2.20
C GLU A 120 -10.68 -1.49 0.97
N LEU A 121 -9.75 -2.33 0.52
CA LEU A 121 -9.95 -3.27 -0.56
C LEU A 121 -10.19 -4.67 -0.01
N GLY A 122 -11.41 -5.17 -0.19
CA GLY A 122 -11.82 -6.51 0.26
C GLY A 122 -10.92 -7.62 -0.29
N GLY A 123 -10.91 -8.76 0.40
CA GLY A 123 -10.14 -9.92 -0.04
C GLY A 123 -10.60 -10.42 -1.42
N ARG A 124 -9.68 -10.70 -2.31
CA ARG A 124 -9.92 -11.17 -3.70
C ARG A 124 -10.79 -10.21 -4.52
N ARG A 125 -10.78 -8.93 -4.19
CA ARG A 125 -11.51 -7.88 -4.90
C ARG A 125 -10.58 -7.06 -5.77
N GLU A 126 -11.17 -6.46 -6.79
CA GLU A 126 -10.51 -5.55 -7.73
C GLU A 126 -11.25 -4.21 -7.70
N THR A 127 -10.50 -3.14 -7.94
CA THR A 127 -11.02 -1.78 -8.09
C THR A 127 -10.25 -1.04 -9.17
N GLU A 128 -10.87 -0.01 -9.74
CA GLU A 128 -10.26 0.86 -10.73
C GLU A 128 -10.32 2.31 -10.26
N ILE A 129 -9.21 3.03 -10.48
CA ILE A 129 -9.11 4.47 -10.32
C ILE A 129 -8.87 5.04 -11.70
N SER A 130 -9.66 6.03 -12.08
CA SER A 130 -9.48 6.74 -13.35
C SER A 130 -9.27 8.22 -13.11
N TYR A 131 -8.36 8.81 -13.87
CA TYR A 131 -8.13 10.24 -13.91
C TYR A 131 -7.66 10.68 -15.29
N THR A 132 -7.93 11.94 -15.62
CA THR A 132 -7.53 12.55 -16.91
C THR A 132 -6.47 13.60 -16.64
N ILE A 133 -5.37 13.54 -17.35
CA ILE A 133 -4.27 14.51 -17.30
C ILE A 133 -4.19 15.26 -18.63
N GLU A 134 -3.77 16.52 -18.56
CA GLU A 134 -3.48 17.37 -19.70
C GLU A 134 -1.97 17.61 -19.79
N ALA A 135 -1.42 17.48 -21.00
CA ALA A 135 -0.03 17.79 -21.31
C ALA A 135 0.07 19.19 -21.95
N PRO A 136 0.34 20.26 -21.18
CA PRO A 136 0.30 21.63 -21.69
C PRO A 136 1.51 22.00 -22.56
N LEU A 137 2.56 21.21 -22.54
CA LEU A 137 3.80 21.46 -23.27
C LEU A 137 4.23 20.22 -24.05
N ARG A 138 4.92 20.42 -25.17
CA ARG A 138 5.58 19.34 -25.90
C ARG A 138 6.74 18.79 -25.09
N GLY A 139 6.86 17.48 -25.01
CA GLY A 139 7.95 16.82 -24.32
C GLY A 139 7.75 15.31 -24.19
N PHE A 140 8.74 14.66 -23.59
CA PHE A 140 8.65 13.27 -23.16
C PHE A 140 8.42 13.28 -21.66
N TYR A 141 7.33 12.69 -21.22
CA TYR A 141 6.95 12.64 -19.81
C TYR A 141 6.79 11.21 -19.37
N THR A 142 7.30 10.91 -18.18
CA THR A 142 7.11 9.60 -17.56
C THR A 142 6.10 9.75 -16.43
N ILE A 143 4.98 9.04 -16.54
CA ILE A 143 3.99 8.94 -15.45
C ILE A 143 4.47 7.85 -14.50
N GLY A 144 4.44 8.10 -13.20
CA GLY A 144 4.90 7.19 -12.15
C GLY A 144 6.11 7.69 -11.40
N PRO A 145 6.62 6.93 -10.43
CA PRO A 145 6.14 5.61 -10.00
C PRO A 145 4.77 5.65 -9.32
N VAL A 146 4.11 4.50 -9.22
CA VAL A 146 2.94 4.32 -8.35
C VAL A 146 3.45 4.03 -6.94
N CYS A 147 3.11 4.89 -5.98
CA CYS A 147 3.40 4.67 -4.58
C CYS A 147 2.24 3.88 -3.96
N VAL A 148 2.52 2.71 -3.41
CA VAL A 148 1.53 1.87 -2.74
C VAL A 148 1.93 1.72 -1.29
N ARG A 149 1.03 2.10 -0.39
CA ARG A 149 1.15 1.88 1.05
C ARG A 149 0.04 0.96 1.50
N ILE A 150 0.40 -0.14 2.16
CA ILE A 150 -0.52 -1.13 2.70
C ILE A 150 -0.44 -1.04 4.21
N GLN A 151 -1.59 -0.87 4.86
CA GLN A 151 -1.71 -0.92 6.32
C GLN A 151 -2.23 -2.28 6.74
N ASP A 152 -1.79 -2.75 7.91
CA ASP A 152 -2.38 -3.90 8.56
C ASP A 152 -3.78 -3.56 9.12
N THR A 153 -4.54 -4.60 9.48
CA THR A 153 -5.92 -4.46 10.00
C THR A 153 -6.00 -3.59 11.27
N PHE A 154 -4.90 -3.46 12.00
CA PHE A 154 -4.84 -2.68 13.24
C PHE A 154 -4.20 -1.30 13.08
N GLY A 155 -3.71 -0.97 11.86
CA GLY A 155 -3.02 0.29 11.59
C GLY A 155 -1.69 0.49 12.32
N LEU A 156 -1.12 -0.58 12.89
CA LEU A 156 0.12 -0.55 13.67
C LEU A 156 1.36 -0.58 12.77
N PHE A 157 1.25 -1.24 11.64
CA PHE A 157 2.35 -1.41 10.68
C PHE A 157 1.89 -0.98 9.29
N HIS A 158 2.79 -0.39 8.55
CA HIS A 158 2.57 -0.05 7.14
C HIS A 158 3.78 -0.49 6.32
N ASN A 159 3.52 -0.95 5.13
CA ASN A 159 4.54 -1.28 4.13
C ASN A 159 4.31 -0.34 2.94
N GLU A 160 5.34 0.42 2.57
CA GLU A 160 5.29 1.40 1.48
C GLU A 160 6.33 1.03 0.43
N ARG A 161 5.93 1.04 -0.83
CA ARG A 161 6.85 0.86 -1.96
C ARG A 161 6.44 1.69 -3.16
N GLU A 162 7.43 2.03 -3.96
CA GLU A 162 7.29 2.62 -5.27
C GLU A 162 7.36 1.55 -6.34
N ILE A 163 6.41 1.55 -7.27
CA ILE A 163 6.27 0.58 -8.35
C ILE A 163 6.39 1.33 -9.67
N GLN A 164 7.39 0.97 -10.48
CA GLN A 164 7.48 1.46 -11.85
C GLN A 164 6.54 0.61 -12.72
N LEU A 165 5.52 1.26 -13.29
CA LEU A 165 4.62 0.67 -14.29
C LEU A 165 4.92 1.35 -15.63
N TYR A 166 5.32 0.56 -16.61
CA TYR A 166 5.63 1.02 -17.96
C TYR A 166 4.44 0.90 -18.88
#